data_d13ee293367763ec1da2168ad5a966bd
#
_entry.id   d13ee293367763ec1da2168ad5a966bd
#
_cell.length_a   1.000
_cell.length_b   1.000
_cell.length_c   1.000
_cell.angle_alpha   90.00
_cell.angle_beta   90.00
_cell.angle_gamma   90.00
#
_symmetry.space_group_name_H-M   'P 1'
#
loop_
_entity.id
_entity.type
_entity.pdbx_description
1 polymer ?
#
loop_
_entity_poly.entity_id
_entity_poly.type
_entity_poly.pdbx_seq_one_letter_code
_entity_poly.pdbx_strand_id
1 'polypeptide(L)'
;MKSKILWLVVPTSIFIAAVWLDLSPYLRGPDEWRWTFRSIHSPERLLVPIVVLGLYVIISSHWLVRSVFSAKKFLLFITIAAPIIQLALAFAVSRYPLLEFFGPTVSVHNSGYFTTAIAHNDLNNLLSNYPQLMPSLPIHAQSHPPGPIVAQWLGWKFFQALPPLANSIAMPLRTMQCHNPGLMALDNSQIASALIGMLIPLI
;
A
#
# COMPACT_ATOMS: atom_id res chain seq x y z
N MET A 1 6.99 27.49 -23.90
CA MET A 1 6.49 26.45 -23.01
C MET A 1 6.33 25.06 -23.67
N LYS A 2 5.71 24.95 -24.85
CA LYS A 2 5.45 23.68 -25.55
C LYS A 2 6.70 22.85 -25.81
N SER A 3 7.83 23.43 -26.17
CA SER A 3 9.09 22.71 -26.43
C SER A 3 9.68 22.07 -25.18
N LYS A 4 9.61 22.70 -24.00
CA LYS A 4 10.15 22.17 -22.75
C LYS A 4 9.39 20.93 -22.24
N ILE A 5 8.07 20.90 -22.49
CA ILE A 5 7.23 19.74 -22.13
C ILE A 5 7.59 18.54 -23.01
N LEU A 6 7.84 18.75 -24.30
CA LEU A 6 8.22 17.68 -25.23
C LEU A 6 9.54 17.00 -24.80
N TRP A 7 10.53 17.79 -24.35
CA TRP A 7 11.83 17.28 -23.87
C TRP A 7 11.72 16.44 -22.58
N LEU A 8 10.66 16.60 -21.81
CA LEU A 8 10.37 15.78 -20.63
C LEU A 8 9.55 14.53 -21.00
N VAL A 9 8.52 14.72 -21.80
CA VAL A 9 7.56 13.63 -22.13
C VAL A 9 8.22 12.55 -22.99
N VAL A 10 9.01 12.92 -24.01
CA VAL A 10 9.60 11.93 -24.91
C VAL A 10 10.57 10.97 -24.20
N PRO A 11 11.61 11.42 -23.46
CA PRO A 11 12.51 10.51 -22.75
C PRO A 11 11.77 9.67 -21.69
N THR A 12 10.80 10.26 -20.97
CA THR A 12 10.01 9.53 -19.98
C THR A 12 9.19 8.43 -20.63
N SER A 13 8.56 8.71 -21.78
CA SER A 13 7.78 7.69 -22.50
C SER A 13 8.68 6.56 -23.05
N ILE A 14 9.87 6.90 -23.56
CA ILE A 14 10.84 5.91 -24.01
C ILE A 14 11.31 5.04 -22.83
N PHE A 15 11.60 5.65 -21.70
CA PHE A 15 12.03 4.93 -20.49
C PHE A 15 10.91 3.99 -19.98
N ILE A 16 9.68 4.48 -19.92
CA ILE A 16 8.52 3.65 -19.54
C ILE A 16 8.34 2.48 -20.50
N ALA A 17 8.45 2.72 -21.81
CA ALA A 17 8.36 1.67 -22.80
C ALA A 17 9.51 0.64 -22.66
N ALA A 18 10.74 1.09 -22.41
CA ALA A 18 11.89 0.22 -22.20
C ALA A 18 11.73 -0.68 -20.96
N VAL A 19 11.19 -0.13 -19.86
CA VAL A 19 10.87 -0.90 -18.64
C VAL A 19 9.73 -1.87 -18.91
N TRP A 20 8.68 -1.44 -19.58
CA TRP A 20 7.51 -2.27 -19.90
C TRP A 20 7.86 -3.47 -20.79
N LEU A 21 8.70 -3.23 -21.81
CA LEU A 21 9.12 -4.26 -22.74
C LEU A 21 10.26 -5.13 -22.18
N ASP A 22 10.70 -4.86 -20.95
CA ASP A 22 11.83 -5.53 -20.29
C ASP A 22 13.08 -5.57 -21.17
N LEU A 23 13.38 -4.45 -21.84
CA LEU A 23 14.49 -4.36 -22.80
C LEU A 23 15.85 -4.62 -22.16
N SER A 24 15.98 -4.39 -20.84
CA SER A 24 17.19 -4.70 -20.09
C SER A 24 16.86 -4.99 -18.62
N PRO A 25 17.38 -6.09 -18.06
CA PRO A 25 17.20 -6.40 -16.65
C PRO A 25 17.79 -5.33 -15.71
N TYR A 26 18.80 -4.57 -16.16
CA TYR A 26 19.37 -3.46 -15.39
C TYR A 26 18.40 -2.31 -15.11
N LEU A 27 17.36 -2.15 -15.93
CA LEU A 27 16.30 -1.15 -15.69
C LEU A 27 15.45 -1.47 -14.46
N ARG A 28 15.53 -2.69 -13.96
CA ARG A 28 14.79 -3.17 -12.78
C ARG A 28 15.61 -3.18 -11.51
N GLY A 29 16.86 -2.73 -11.56
CA GLY A 29 17.77 -2.66 -10.42
C GLY A 29 18.96 -3.63 -10.54
N PRO A 30 19.95 -3.50 -9.63
CA PRO A 30 21.11 -4.38 -9.56
C PRO A 30 20.72 -5.81 -9.15
N ASP A 31 21.61 -6.76 -9.37
CA ASP A 31 21.36 -8.19 -9.19
C ASP A 31 20.91 -8.56 -7.77
N GLU A 32 21.41 -7.85 -6.75
CA GLU A 32 21.13 -8.14 -5.34
C GLU A 32 19.69 -7.82 -4.93
N TRP A 33 19.03 -6.91 -5.64
CA TRP A 33 17.65 -6.47 -5.33
C TRP A 33 16.85 -6.07 -6.57
N ARG A 34 16.99 -6.87 -7.63
CA ARG A 34 16.27 -6.66 -8.88
C ARG A 34 14.77 -6.92 -8.72
N TRP A 35 13.96 -5.94 -9.13
CA TRP A 35 12.51 -6.09 -9.17
C TRP A 35 12.10 -7.20 -10.11
N THR A 36 11.20 -8.08 -9.64
CA THR A 36 10.65 -9.14 -10.46
C THR A 36 9.83 -8.56 -11.60
N PHE A 37 10.14 -8.96 -12.85
CA PHE A 37 9.30 -8.60 -13.98
C PHE A 37 7.99 -9.39 -13.91
N ARG A 38 6.87 -8.67 -13.96
CA ARG A 38 5.54 -9.27 -14.03
C ARG A 38 4.92 -8.88 -15.37
N SER A 39 4.75 -9.83 -16.27
CA SER A 39 4.03 -9.60 -17.52
C SER A 39 2.57 -9.30 -17.26
N ILE A 40 2.00 -8.38 -18.02
CA ILE A 40 0.58 -8.05 -17.95
C ILE A 40 -0.18 -9.09 -18.79
N HIS A 41 -0.82 -10.03 -18.10
CA HIS A 41 -1.57 -11.11 -18.77
C HIS A 41 -2.93 -10.64 -19.31
N SER A 42 -3.47 -9.53 -18.81
CA SER A 42 -4.80 -9.02 -19.12
C SER A 42 -4.72 -7.52 -19.41
N PRO A 43 -4.32 -7.11 -20.64
CA PRO A 43 -4.11 -5.70 -20.99
C PRO A 43 -5.38 -4.85 -20.82
N GLU A 44 -6.57 -5.44 -20.92
CA GLU A 44 -7.84 -4.77 -20.67
C GLU A 44 -7.95 -4.23 -19.24
N ARG A 45 -7.28 -4.85 -18.27
CA ARG A 45 -7.26 -4.38 -16.87
C ARG A 45 -6.51 -3.07 -16.69
N LEU A 46 -5.63 -2.71 -17.64
CA LEU A 46 -4.94 -1.42 -17.62
C LEU A 46 -5.88 -0.23 -17.79
N LEU A 47 -7.08 -0.44 -18.36
CA LEU A 47 -8.08 0.62 -18.47
C LEU A 47 -8.43 1.23 -17.11
N VAL A 48 -8.47 0.41 -16.05
CA VAL A 48 -8.83 0.89 -14.71
C VAL A 48 -7.79 1.90 -14.17
N PRO A 49 -6.49 1.58 -14.06
CA PRO A 49 -5.51 2.58 -13.60
C PRO A 49 -5.35 3.75 -14.56
N ILE A 50 -5.52 3.56 -15.88
CA ILE A 50 -5.47 4.66 -16.85
C ILE A 50 -6.60 5.66 -16.58
N VAL A 51 -7.83 5.19 -16.37
CA VAL A 51 -8.98 6.05 -16.04
C VAL A 51 -8.78 6.74 -14.70
N VAL A 52 -8.37 5.99 -13.67
CA VAL A 52 -8.14 6.56 -12.32
C VAL A 52 -7.03 7.62 -12.34
N LEU A 53 -5.91 7.35 -13.00
CA LEU A 53 -4.80 8.31 -13.15
C LEU A 53 -5.23 9.51 -14.00
N GLY A 54 -5.98 9.28 -15.09
CA GLY A 54 -6.53 10.35 -15.91
C GLY A 54 -7.42 11.30 -15.12
N LEU A 55 -8.35 10.77 -14.33
CA LEU A 55 -9.20 11.55 -13.45
C LEU A 55 -8.39 12.30 -12.38
N TYR A 56 -7.40 11.63 -11.76
CA TYR A 56 -6.49 12.26 -10.80
C TYR A 56 -5.76 13.45 -11.43
N VAL A 57 -5.19 13.30 -12.63
CA VAL A 57 -4.47 14.36 -13.34
C VAL A 57 -5.41 15.51 -13.70
N ILE A 58 -6.61 15.21 -14.22
CA ILE A 58 -7.60 16.24 -14.59
C ILE A 58 -8.03 17.04 -13.37
N ILE A 59 -8.40 16.38 -12.28
CA ILE A 59 -8.84 17.05 -11.05
C ILE A 59 -7.70 17.87 -10.45
N SER A 60 -6.49 17.30 -10.32
CA SER A 60 -5.32 17.97 -9.76
C SER A 60 -4.93 19.20 -10.58
N SER A 61 -4.88 19.07 -11.91
CA SER A 61 -4.54 20.20 -12.79
C SER A 61 -5.58 21.32 -12.74
N HIS A 62 -6.87 20.96 -12.69
CA HIS A 62 -7.94 21.93 -12.55
C HIS A 62 -7.83 22.72 -11.23
N TRP A 63 -7.51 22.05 -10.14
CA TRP A 63 -7.37 22.69 -8.83
C TRP A 63 -6.14 23.57 -8.73
N LEU A 64 -5.01 23.11 -9.26
CA LEU A 64 -3.76 23.87 -9.29
C LEU A 64 -3.85 25.13 -10.16
N VAL A 65 -4.50 25.04 -11.33
CA VAL A 65 -4.63 26.17 -12.26
C VAL A 65 -5.60 27.23 -11.75
N ARG A 66 -6.69 26.83 -11.10
CA ARG A 66 -7.74 27.76 -10.67
C ARG A 66 -7.56 28.31 -9.27
N SER A 67 -6.57 27.84 -8.50
CA SER A 67 -6.34 28.24 -7.09
C SER A 67 -7.60 28.15 -6.20
N VAL A 68 -8.56 27.26 -6.55
CA VAL A 68 -9.92 27.23 -5.96
C VAL A 68 -9.92 26.57 -4.58
N PHE A 69 -8.87 25.82 -4.25
CA PHE A 69 -8.86 25.02 -3.01
C PHE A 69 -7.75 25.42 -2.04
N SER A 70 -8.07 25.36 -0.74
CA SER A 70 -7.08 25.46 0.31
C SER A 70 -6.11 24.26 0.28
N ALA A 71 -4.87 24.48 0.69
CA ALA A 71 -3.86 23.42 0.80
C ALA A 71 -4.36 22.17 1.57
N LYS A 72 -5.17 22.39 2.61
CA LYS A 72 -5.77 21.28 3.40
C LYS A 72 -6.67 20.38 2.56
N LYS A 73 -7.52 20.94 1.71
CA LYS A 73 -8.41 20.16 0.82
C LYS A 73 -7.62 19.42 -0.25
N PHE A 74 -6.57 20.03 -0.76
CA PHE A 74 -5.68 19.39 -1.75
C PHE A 74 -4.91 18.22 -1.11
N LEU A 75 -4.37 18.38 0.09
CA LEU A 75 -3.72 17.30 0.83
C LEU A 75 -4.68 16.15 1.11
N LEU A 76 -5.90 16.44 1.57
CA LEU A 76 -6.92 15.40 1.78
C LEU A 76 -7.23 14.64 0.48
N PHE A 77 -7.34 15.36 -0.65
CA PHE A 77 -7.57 14.72 -1.94
C PHE A 77 -6.41 13.78 -2.32
N ILE A 78 -5.16 14.21 -2.19
CA ILE A 78 -3.99 13.37 -2.49
C ILE A 78 -3.97 12.13 -1.59
N THR A 79 -4.22 12.32 -0.28
CA THR A 79 -4.23 11.22 0.70
C THR A 79 -5.31 10.17 0.35
N ILE A 80 -6.46 10.59 -0.15
CA ILE A 80 -7.53 9.66 -0.57
C ILE A 80 -7.22 9.05 -1.95
N ALA A 81 -6.67 9.83 -2.86
CA ALA A 81 -6.38 9.38 -4.22
C ALA A 81 -5.26 8.32 -4.26
N ALA A 82 -4.25 8.45 -3.40
CA ALA A 82 -3.10 7.55 -3.39
C ALA A 82 -3.49 6.06 -3.20
N PRO A 83 -4.27 5.65 -2.17
CA PRO A 83 -4.71 4.26 -2.04
C PRO A 83 -5.61 3.79 -3.20
N ILE A 84 -6.43 4.67 -3.76
CA ILE A 84 -7.27 4.33 -4.92
C ILE A 84 -6.39 4.03 -6.15
N ILE A 85 -5.36 4.83 -6.39
CA ILE A 85 -4.38 4.61 -7.48
C ILE A 85 -3.63 3.29 -7.24
N GLN A 86 -3.17 3.03 -6.03
CA GLN A 86 -2.48 1.79 -5.70
C GLN A 86 -3.37 0.56 -5.92
N LEU A 87 -4.64 0.60 -5.48
CA LEU A 87 -5.60 -0.47 -5.73
C LEU A 87 -5.84 -0.68 -7.22
N ALA A 88 -5.97 0.39 -8.00
CA ALA A 88 -6.14 0.32 -9.45
C ALA A 88 -4.93 -0.32 -10.14
N LEU A 89 -3.71 0.04 -9.71
CA LEU A 89 -2.47 -0.56 -10.22
C LEU A 89 -2.35 -2.04 -9.84
N ALA A 90 -2.64 -2.38 -8.59
CA ALA A 90 -2.63 -3.78 -8.16
C ALA A 90 -3.67 -4.62 -8.92
N PHE A 91 -4.86 -4.05 -9.20
CA PHE A 91 -5.88 -4.69 -10.02
C PHE A 91 -5.40 -5.00 -11.44
N ALA A 92 -4.57 -4.14 -12.02
CA ALA A 92 -4.02 -4.34 -13.36
C ALA A 92 -3.01 -5.49 -13.42
N VAL A 93 -2.20 -5.68 -12.38
CA VAL A 93 -1.08 -6.65 -12.39
C VAL A 93 -1.37 -7.93 -11.62
N SER A 94 -2.38 -7.97 -10.77
CA SER A 94 -2.69 -9.13 -9.92
C SER A 94 -4.10 -9.64 -10.14
N ARG A 95 -4.23 -10.97 -10.12
CA ARG A 95 -5.55 -11.62 -10.07
C ARG A 95 -6.26 -11.37 -8.74
N TYR A 96 -5.50 -11.18 -7.67
CA TYR A 96 -5.98 -10.99 -6.30
C TYR A 96 -5.38 -9.70 -5.69
N PRO A 97 -5.84 -8.52 -6.13
CA PRO A 97 -5.23 -7.23 -5.75
C PRO A 97 -5.20 -6.99 -4.24
N LEU A 98 -6.20 -7.44 -3.49
CA LEU A 98 -6.22 -7.29 -2.04
C LEU A 98 -5.10 -8.10 -1.35
N LEU A 99 -4.68 -9.22 -1.93
CA LEU A 99 -3.58 -10.03 -1.39
C LEU A 99 -2.21 -9.36 -1.57
N GLU A 100 -2.05 -8.55 -2.63
CA GLU A 100 -0.81 -7.79 -2.85
C GLU A 100 -0.55 -6.76 -1.74
N PHE A 101 -1.59 -6.30 -1.08
CA PHE A 101 -1.46 -5.38 0.07
C PHE A 101 -1.44 -6.12 1.40
N PHE A 102 -2.30 -7.11 1.55
CA PHE A 102 -2.40 -7.87 2.77
C PHE A 102 -1.11 -8.64 3.10
N GLY A 103 -0.55 -9.35 2.11
CA GLY A 103 0.63 -10.17 2.30
C GLY A 103 1.83 -9.41 2.89
N PRO A 104 2.27 -8.29 2.30
CA PRO A 104 3.34 -7.47 2.86
C PRO A 104 3.04 -6.92 4.27
N THR A 105 1.79 -6.55 4.55
CA THR A 105 1.41 -6.00 5.85
C THR A 105 1.53 -7.03 6.98
N VAL A 106 1.08 -8.26 6.75
CA VAL A 106 1.13 -9.33 7.77
C VAL A 106 2.47 -10.05 7.81
N SER A 107 3.34 -9.82 6.85
CA SER A 107 4.66 -10.46 6.79
C SER A 107 5.61 -9.86 7.83
N VAL A 108 6.13 -10.73 8.69
CA VAL A 108 7.19 -10.38 9.66
C VAL A 108 8.43 -9.87 8.94
N HIS A 109 8.76 -10.46 7.78
CA HIS A 109 9.96 -10.12 7.01
C HIS A 109 9.85 -8.80 6.24
N ASN A 110 8.62 -8.41 5.84
CA ASN A 110 8.45 -7.19 5.05
C ASN A 110 8.30 -5.93 5.91
N SER A 111 7.53 -5.98 6.98
CA SER A 111 7.37 -4.81 7.86
C SER A 111 7.46 -5.14 9.34
N GLY A 112 6.83 -6.22 9.78
CA GLY A 112 6.77 -6.60 11.17
C GLY A 112 5.93 -5.69 12.08
N TYR A 113 5.42 -4.57 11.57
CA TYR A 113 4.64 -3.62 12.39
C TYR A 113 3.32 -4.21 12.85
N PHE A 114 2.59 -4.85 11.92
CA PHE A 114 1.32 -5.48 12.22
C PHE A 114 1.48 -6.63 13.21
N THR A 115 2.43 -7.53 12.99
CA THR A 115 2.68 -8.67 13.86
C THR A 115 3.11 -8.24 15.26
N THR A 116 3.91 -7.19 15.36
CA THR A 116 4.26 -6.57 16.65
C THR A 116 3.03 -5.98 17.32
N ALA A 117 2.17 -5.27 16.58
CA ALA A 117 0.97 -4.65 17.12
C ALA A 117 -0.01 -5.67 17.72
N ILE A 118 -0.27 -6.78 17.01
CA ILE A 118 -1.20 -7.82 17.50
C ILE A 118 -0.62 -8.71 18.60
N ALA A 119 0.71 -8.81 18.71
CA ALA A 119 1.38 -9.52 19.79
C ALA A 119 1.29 -8.77 21.13
N HIS A 120 1.05 -7.45 21.11
CA HIS A 120 1.02 -6.61 22.29
C HIS A 120 -0.37 -6.00 22.51
N ASN A 121 -1.16 -6.57 23.43
CA ASN A 121 -2.50 -6.07 23.75
C ASN A 121 -2.50 -4.71 24.45
N ASP A 122 -1.46 -4.42 25.22
CA ASP A 122 -1.30 -3.19 26.01
C ASP A 122 -0.32 -2.25 25.31
N LEU A 123 -0.89 -1.19 24.72
CA LEU A 123 -0.11 -0.16 24.02
C LEU A 123 0.78 0.63 24.96
N ASN A 124 0.32 0.92 26.19
CA ASN A 124 1.11 1.68 27.15
C ASN A 124 2.35 0.92 27.58
N ASN A 125 2.19 -0.39 27.84
CA ASN A 125 3.33 -1.25 28.15
C ASN A 125 4.30 -1.36 26.96
N LEU A 126 3.78 -1.51 25.75
CA LEU A 126 4.60 -1.51 24.54
C LEU A 126 5.43 -0.23 24.40
N LEU A 127 4.80 0.94 24.54
CA LEU A 127 5.47 2.22 24.36
C LEU A 127 6.46 2.54 25.48
N SER A 128 6.11 2.25 26.73
CA SER A 128 6.98 2.49 27.89
C SER A 128 8.25 1.64 27.85
N ASN A 129 8.16 0.41 27.32
CA ASN A 129 9.27 -0.52 27.22
C ASN A 129 9.86 -0.61 25.80
N TYR A 130 9.44 0.27 24.90
CA TYR A 130 9.83 0.18 23.48
C TYR A 130 11.36 0.16 23.27
N PRO A 131 12.17 1.01 23.93
CA PRO A 131 13.62 0.96 23.74
C PRO A 131 14.24 -0.40 24.12
N GLN A 132 13.71 -1.08 25.13
CA GLN A 132 14.16 -2.38 25.59
C GLN A 132 13.67 -3.52 24.68
N LEU A 133 12.47 -3.39 24.14
CA LEU A 133 11.87 -4.37 23.22
C LEU A 133 12.45 -4.27 21.82
N MET A 134 12.87 -3.08 21.40
CA MET A 134 13.30 -2.77 20.04
C MET A 134 14.32 -3.77 19.47
N PRO A 135 15.39 -4.20 20.19
CA PRO A 135 16.35 -5.17 19.66
C PRO A 135 15.76 -6.56 19.35
N SER A 136 14.62 -6.92 19.94
CA SER A 136 13.96 -8.22 19.74
C SER A 136 12.85 -8.18 18.68
N LEU A 137 12.49 -7.00 18.18
CA LEU A 137 11.44 -6.82 17.20
C LEU A 137 11.91 -7.23 15.78
N PRO A 138 10.97 -7.44 14.82
CA PRO A 138 11.32 -7.60 13.41
C PRO A 138 12.15 -6.43 12.88
N ILE A 139 12.98 -6.69 11.87
CA ILE A 139 14.07 -5.80 11.42
C ILE A 139 13.60 -4.35 11.14
N HIS A 140 12.46 -4.18 10.47
CA HIS A 140 11.92 -2.84 10.20
C HIS A 140 11.35 -2.18 11.46
N ALA A 141 10.71 -2.96 12.33
CA ALA A 141 10.23 -2.45 13.61
C ALA A 141 11.38 -2.04 14.55
N GLN A 142 12.55 -2.67 14.44
CA GLN A 142 13.77 -2.26 15.17
C GLN A 142 14.30 -0.90 14.71
N SER A 143 14.25 -0.62 13.41
CA SER A 143 14.92 0.53 12.79
C SER A 143 14.03 1.78 12.70
N HIS A 144 12.74 1.67 13.04
CA HIS A 144 11.78 2.77 12.93
C HIS A 144 11.15 3.12 14.28
N PRO A 145 10.71 4.38 14.46
CA PRO A 145 9.88 4.77 15.60
C PRO A 145 8.60 3.92 15.69
N PRO A 146 7.98 3.81 16.88
CA PRO A 146 6.79 2.96 17.09
C PRO A 146 5.52 3.44 16.38
N GLY A 147 5.54 4.58 15.70
CA GLY A 147 4.37 5.16 15.03
C GLY A 147 3.59 4.19 14.14
N PRO A 148 4.24 3.46 13.20
CA PRO A 148 3.56 2.46 12.38
C PRO A 148 2.93 1.32 13.20
N ILE A 149 3.57 0.88 14.27
CA ILE A 149 3.04 -0.16 15.17
C ILE A 149 1.78 0.37 15.87
N VAL A 150 1.86 1.61 16.39
CA VAL A 150 0.71 2.28 17.04
C VAL A 150 -0.46 2.40 16.06
N ALA A 151 -0.21 2.81 14.84
CA ALA A 151 -1.24 2.92 13.81
C ALA A 151 -1.92 1.57 13.52
N GLN A 152 -1.15 0.48 13.41
CA GLN A 152 -1.67 -0.88 13.24
C GLN A 152 -2.48 -1.32 14.47
N TRP A 153 -2.00 -1.03 15.66
CA TRP A 153 -2.70 -1.36 16.92
C TRP A 153 -4.04 -0.62 17.02
N LEU A 154 -4.06 0.69 16.73
CA LEU A 154 -5.28 1.49 16.72
C LEU A 154 -6.28 0.98 15.68
N GLY A 155 -5.82 0.64 14.48
CA GLY A 155 -6.64 0.02 13.43
C GLY A 155 -7.27 -1.30 13.91
N TRP A 156 -6.48 -2.16 14.53
CA TRP A 156 -6.98 -3.42 15.08
C TRP A 156 -8.03 -3.17 16.18
N LYS A 157 -7.77 -2.30 17.15
CA LYS A 157 -8.73 -1.97 18.23
C LYS A 157 -10.00 -1.32 17.70
N PHE A 158 -9.89 -0.47 16.69
CA PHE A 158 -11.04 0.10 15.99
C PHE A 158 -11.94 -0.98 15.40
N PHE A 159 -11.38 -1.93 14.67
CA PHE A 159 -12.16 -3.04 14.08
C PHE A 159 -12.65 -4.03 15.12
N GLN A 160 -11.93 -4.20 16.23
CA GLN A 160 -12.40 -4.99 17.38
C GLN A 160 -13.68 -4.39 17.99
N ALA A 161 -13.76 -3.05 18.03
CA ALA A 161 -14.95 -2.33 18.52
C ALA A 161 -16.10 -2.33 17.50
N LEU A 162 -15.86 -2.63 16.24
CA LEU A 162 -16.85 -2.61 15.15
C LEU A 162 -16.91 -3.96 14.38
N PRO A 163 -17.31 -5.06 15.02
CA PRO A 163 -17.30 -6.41 14.41
C PRO A 163 -18.06 -6.52 13.09
N PRO A 164 -19.25 -5.89 12.89
CA PRO A 164 -19.93 -5.96 11.61
C PRO A 164 -19.11 -5.38 10.44
N LEU A 165 -18.42 -4.25 10.69
CA LEU A 165 -17.55 -3.61 9.70
C LEU A 165 -16.30 -4.49 9.43
N ALA A 166 -15.68 -5.01 10.49
CA ALA A 166 -14.55 -5.92 10.38
C ALA A 166 -14.91 -7.15 9.53
N ASN A 167 -16.07 -7.77 9.77
CA ASN A 167 -16.56 -8.90 9.01
C ASN A 167 -16.76 -8.56 7.53
N SER A 168 -17.39 -7.43 7.22
CA SER A 168 -17.64 -6.99 5.83
C SER A 168 -16.34 -6.82 5.04
N ILE A 169 -15.28 -6.30 5.70
CA ILE A 169 -13.98 -6.07 5.08
C ILE A 169 -13.17 -7.37 4.98
N ALA A 170 -13.22 -8.24 5.99
CA ALA A 170 -12.43 -9.46 6.03
C ALA A 170 -12.98 -10.59 5.13
N MET A 171 -14.30 -10.67 4.95
CA MET A 171 -14.95 -11.76 4.20
C MET A 171 -14.43 -11.92 2.77
N PRO A 172 -14.25 -10.86 1.94
CA PRO A 172 -13.69 -11.02 0.60
C PRO A 172 -12.32 -11.68 0.59
N LEU A 173 -11.48 -11.41 1.59
CA LEU A 173 -10.19 -12.07 1.74
C LEU A 173 -10.33 -13.52 2.19
N ARG A 174 -11.21 -13.81 3.13
CA ARG A 174 -11.42 -15.17 3.58
C ARG A 174 -11.92 -16.10 2.48
N THR A 175 -12.76 -15.63 1.57
CA THR A 175 -13.22 -16.43 0.43
C THR A 175 -12.10 -16.74 -0.57
N MET A 176 -11.05 -15.93 -0.63
CA MET A 176 -9.89 -16.13 -1.51
C MET A 176 -8.84 -17.07 -0.91
N GLN A 177 -8.99 -17.51 0.35
CA GLN A 177 -7.87 -17.98 1.16
C GLN A 177 -8.03 -19.32 1.86
N CYS A 178 -8.88 -20.18 1.37
CA CYS A 178 -9.04 -21.54 1.92
C CYS A 178 -7.72 -22.31 2.13
N HIS A 179 -6.58 -21.78 1.65
CA HIS A 179 -5.28 -22.46 1.64
C HIS A 179 -4.13 -21.65 2.25
N ASN A 180 -4.39 -20.48 2.87
CA ASN A 180 -3.35 -19.67 3.51
C ASN A 180 -3.42 -19.79 5.04
N PRO A 181 -2.53 -20.60 5.68
CA PRO A 181 -2.55 -20.81 7.14
C PRO A 181 -2.39 -19.53 7.95
N GLY A 182 -1.59 -18.58 7.46
CA GLY A 182 -1.36 -17.30 8.13
C GLY A 182 -2.63 -16.46 8.26
N LEU A 183 -3.52 -16.53 7.26
CA LEU A 183 -4.81 -15.84 7.30
C LEU A 183 -5.87 -16.60 8.09
N MET A 184 -5.80 -17.92 8.11
CA MET A 184 -6.69 -18.72 8.93
C MET A 184 -6.45 -18.49 10.44
N ALA A 185 -5.22 -18.13 10.82
CA ALA A 185 -4.85 -17.85 12.20
C ALA A 185 -5.31 -16.46 12.71
N LEU A 186 -5.67 -15.54 11.81
CA LEU A 186 -6.09 -14.17 12.15
C LEU A 186 -7.61 -14.09 12.31
N ASP A 187 -8.09 -13.29 13.26
CA ASP A 187 -9.50 -12.95 13.37
C ASP A 187 -9.90 -11.87 12.33
N ASN A 188 -11.19 -11.60 12.18
CA ASN A 188 -11.70 -10.66 11.18
C ASN A 188 -11.28 -9.21 11.46
N SER A 189 -11.11 -8.84 12.73
CA SER A 189 -10.64 -7.50 13.09
C SER A 189 -9.16 -7.31 12.72
N GLN A 190 -8.36 -8.34 12.89
CA GLN A 190 -6.96 -8.37 12.49
C GLN A 190 -6.81 -8.31 10.97
N ILE A 191 -7.61 -9.08 10.22
CA ILE A 191 -7.61 -9.05 8.75
C ILE A 191 -8.02 -7.67 8.23
N ALA A 192 -9.09 -7.09 8.78
CA ALA A 192 -9.56 -5.78 8.39
C ALA A 192 -8.52 -4.69 8.70
N SER A 193 -7.86 -4.76 9.86
CA SER A 193 -6.77 -3.87 10.23
C SER A 193 -5.57 -4.00 9.30
N ALA A 194 -5.17 -5.22 8.95
CA ALA A 194 -4.06 -5.45 8.03
C ALA A 194 -4.32 -4.88 6.63
N LEU A 195 -5.58 -4.91 6.15
CA LEU A 195 -5.96 -4.28 4.89
C LEU A 195 -5.82 -2.76 4.92
N ILE A 196 -6.15 -2.13 6.05
CA ILE A 196 -5.93 -0.69 6.22
C ILE A 196 -4.44 -0.37 6.40
N GLY A 197 -3.66 -1.31 6.90
CA GLY A 197 -2.21 -1.17 7.06
C GLY A 197 -1.48 -0.82 5.76
N MET A 198 -2.06 -1.12 4.62
CA MET A 198 -1.55 -0.68 3.32
C MET A 198 -1.54 0.86 3.15
N LEU A 199 -2.32 1.57 3.95
CA LEU A 199 -2.38 3.04 3.92
C LEU A 199 -1.24 3.69 4.72
N ILE A 200 -0.60 2.94 5.63
CA ILE A 200 0.45 3.46 6.52
C ILE A 200 1.72 3.89 5.76
N PRO A 201 2.19 3.20 4.72
CA PRO A 201 3.33 3.64 3.93
C PRO A 201 3.08 4.93 3.14
N LEU A 202 1.86 5.45 3.16
CA LEU A 202 1.45 6.66 2.44
C LEU A 202 1.50 7.92 3.31
N ILE A 203 1.79 7.77 4.59
CA ILE A 203 1.96 8.84 5.57
C ILE A 203 3.44 9.06 5.85
#